data_6d068ca281ed65d489e9819c63ff4b17
#
_entry.id   6d068ca281ed65d489e9819c63ff4b17
#
_cell.length_a   1.000
_cell.length_b   1.000
_cell.length_c   1.000
_cell.angle_alpha   90.00
_cell.angle_beta   90.00
_cell.angle_gamma   90.00
#
_symmetry.space_group_name_H-M   'P 1'
#
loop_
_entity.id
_entity.type
_entity.pdbx_description
1 polymer ?
#
loop_
_entity_poly.entity_id
_entity_poly.type
_entity_poly.pdbx_seq_one_letter_code
_entity_poly.pdbx_strand_id
1 'polypeptide(L)'
;MKYIIIGMHCAGKQEVADILENKGIKCGRQFTNLENTFAANIYNGGNYEQYTMKDVNEIFENNAYIFMHEFPWGNELNFSPIKYYEGLSLYEFENNDVFVMSPHQLFSISPASIKDDVCFIWMDNTKKERLNRYYTEKRTYSFSNREEIESKDMNSFVKFLYGFDKSRVLYFTNEDPARVAAIIYSLIKYPDLINIYTEAYN
;
A
#
# COMPACT_ATOMS: atom_id res chain seq x y z
N MET A 1 -12.30 12.28 0.77
CA MET A 1 -11.23 11.80 -0.16
C MET A 1 -10.32 10.87 0.60
N LYS A 2 -9.95 9.73 0.03
CA LYS A 2 -9.02 8.76 0.63
C LYS A 2 -7.66 8.84 -0.07
N TYR A 3 -6.59 8.54 0.64
CA TYR A 3 -5.22 8.64 0.12
C TYR A 3 -4.59 7.26 0.10
N ILE A 4 -4.15 6.81 -1.07
CA ILE A 4 -3.46 5.53 -1.24
C ILE A 4 -1.98 5.80 -1.51
N ILE A 5 -1.14 5.48 -0.53
CA ILE A 5 0.31 5.59 -0.65
C ILE A 5 0.82 4.33 -1.35
N ILE A 6 1.42 4.53 -2.52
CA ILE A 6 1.92 3.45 -3.35
C ILE A 6 3.40 3.64 -3.68
N GLY A 7 4.08 2.56 -3.95
CA GLY A 7 5.50 2.54 -4.30
C GLY A 7 6.10 1.17 -4.06
N MET A 8 7.30 0.96 -4.54
CA MET A 8 8.02 -0.30 -4.36
C MET A 8 8.40 -0.53 -2.88
N HIS A 9 8.85 -1.75 -2.56
CA HIS A 9 9.35 -2.04 -1.22
C HIS A 9 10.49 -1.07 -0.82
N CYS A 10 10.63 -0.82 0.46
CA CYS A 10 11.60 0.13 1.03
C CYS A 10 11.47 1.59 0.51
N ALA A 11 10.35 1.97 -0.10
CA ALA A 11 10.12 3.37 -0.51
C ALA A 11 9.74 4.30 0.68
N GLY A 12 9.57 3.78 1.90
CA GLY A 12 9.21 4.58 3.07
C GLY A 12 7.69 4.76 3.28
N LYS A 13 6.86 4.02 2.56
CA LYS A 13 5.39 4.11 2.65
C LYS A 13 4.87 3.94 4.07
N GLN A 14 5.39 2.93 4.79
CA GLN A 14 4.98 2.66 6.17
C GLN A 14 5.38 3.79 7.10
N GLU A 15 6.57 4.33 6.94
CA GLU A 15 7.04 5.46 7.74
C GLU A 15 6.14 6.69 7.57
N VAL A 16 5.63 6.94 6.35
CA VAL A 16 4.63 7.98 6.12
C VAL A 16 3.35 7.71 6.90
N ALA A 17 2.84 6.48 6.85
CA ALA A 17 1.63 6.11 7.59
C ALA A 17 1.82 6.24 9.11
N ASP A 18 2.93 5.78 9.65
CA ASP A 18 3.26 5.88 11.07
C ASP A 18 3.32 7.34 11.55
N ILE A 19 3.90 8.24 10.74
CA ILE A 19 3.93 9.67 11.03
C ILE A 19 2.50 10.26 11.03
N LEU A 20 1.65 9.84 10.11
CA LEU A 20 0.26 10.29 10.02
C LEU A 20 -0.58 9.78 11.21
N GLU A 21 -0.42 8.52 11.60
CA GLU A 21 -1.07 7.94 12.77
C GLU A 21 -0.69 8.71 14.05
N ASN A 22 0.59 9.05 14.22
CA ASN A 22 1.07 9.87 15.33
C ASN A 22 0.47 11.29 15.35
N LYS A 23 -0.07 11.76 14.21
CA LYS A 23 -0.82 13.03 14.10
C LYS A 23 -2.33 12.84 14.22
N GLY A 24 -2.80 11.64 14.54
CA GLY A 24 -4.22 11.32 14.73
C GLY A 24 -5.00 11.08 13.43
N ILE A 25 -4.31 10.84 12.31
CA ILE A 25 -4.94 10.41 11.05
C ILE A 25 -5.20 8.91 11.12
N LYS A 26 -6.35 8.47 10.66
CA LYS A 26 -6.74 7.06 10.62
C LYS A 26 -6.12 6.39 9.39
N CYS A 27 -5.19 5.47 9.62
CA CYS A 27 -4.60 4.64 8.58
C CYS A 27 -5.23 3.24 8.60
N GLY A 28 -5.80 2.84 7.47
CA GLY A 28 -6.45 1.54 7.32
C GLY A 28 -5.45 0.41 7.22
N ARG A 29 -5.84 -0.75 7.76
CA ARG A 29 -5.01 -1.95 7.80
C ARG A 29 -5.52 -2.98 6.81
N GLN A 30 -4.59 -3.64 6.16
CA GLN A 30 -4.89 -4.81 5.34
C GLN A 30 -4.99 -6.04 6.24
N PHE A 31 -5.78 -7.02 5.85
CA PHE A 31 -5.79 -8.30 6.54
C PHE A 31 -4.89 -9.33 5.84
N THR A 32 -4.39 -10.28 6.59
CA THR A 32 -3.73 -11.49 6.07
C THR A 32 -3.95 -12.67 7.00
N ASN A 33 -4.05 -13.86 6.44
CA ASN A 33 -4.03 -15.10 7.22
C ASN A 33 -2.63 -15.72 7.31
N LEU A 34 -1.61 -15.04 6.81
CA LEU A 34 -0.23 -15.44 6.99
C LEU A 34 0.18 -15.29 8.46
N GLU A 35 0.74 -16.32 9.06
CA GLU A 35 1.12 -16.29 10.47
C GLU A 35 2.05 -15.12 10.83
N ASN A 36 1.85 -14.53 12.00
CA ASN A 36 2.55 -13.32 12.45
C ASN A 36 4.08 -13.39 12.33
N THR A 37 4.69 -14.55 12.56
CA THR A 37 6.14 -14.73 12.42
C THR A 37 6.62 -14.51 10.99
N PHE A 38 5.86 -14.94 10.00
CA PHE A 38 6.15 -14.72 8.60
C PHE A 38 5.72 -13.34 8.14
N ALA A 39 4.55 -12.87 8.58
CA ALA A 39 4.09 -11.52 8.29
C ALA A 39 5.05 -10.47 8.83
N ALA A 40 5.55 -10.60 10.05
CA ALA A 40 6.56 -9.72 10.62
C ALA A 40 7.85 -9.66 9.79
N ASN A 41 8.30 -10.79 9.26
CA ASN A 41 9.50 -10.85 8.43
C ASN A 41 9.29 -10.26 7.02
N ILE A 42 8.10 -10.43 6.44
CA ILE A 42 7.81 -9.98 5.06
C ILE A 42 7.34 -8.51 5.05
N TYR A 43 6.49 -8.14 6.01
CA TYR A 43 5.83 -6.84 6.04
C TYR A 43 6.43 -5.85 7.05
N ASN A 44 7.36 -6.30 7.88
CA ASN A 44 7.92 -5.51 8.99
C ASN A 44 6.87 -4.96 9.95
N GLY A 45 5.81 -5.73 10.19
CA GLY A 45 4.86 -5.50 11.27
C GLY A 45 3.83 -4.39 11.09
N GLY A 46 3.80 -3.71 9.92
CA GLY A 46 3.14 -2.42 9.92
C GLY A 46 1.64 -2.39 9.67
N ASN A 47 1.16 -2.88 8.54
CA ASN A 47 -0.20 -2.53 8.08
C ASN A 47 -1.14 -3.73 7.94
N TYR A 48 -0.85 -4.84 8.61
CA TYR A 48 -1.67 -6.04 8.49
C TYR A 48 -2.29 -6.45 9.81
N GLU A 49 -3.57 -6.80 9.76
CA GLU A 49 -4.26 -7.50 10.82
C GLU A 49 -4.25 -9.01 10.54
N GLN A 50 -4.00 -9.78 11.59
CA GLN A 50 -4.00 -11.22 11.51
C GLN A 50 -5.43 -11.76 11.52
N TYR A 51 -5.82 -12.41 10.42
CA TYR A 51 -7.11 -13.06 10.27
C TYR A 51 -6.96 -14.58 10.23
N THR A 52 -7.98 -15.29 10.68
CA THR A 52 -8.07 -16.74 10.46
C THR A 52 -8.63 -17.03 9.08
N MET A 53 -8.48 -18.26 8.58
CA MET A 53 -9.16 -18.67 7.34
C MET A 53 -10.68 -18.57 7.44
N LYS A 54 -11.26 -18.70 8.64
CA LYS A 54 -12.68 -18.49 8.85
C LYS A 54 -13.07 -17.04 8.57
N ASP A 55 -12.29 -16.07 9.10
CA ASP A 55 -12.54 -14.64 8.87
C ASP A 55 -12.41 -14.28 7.40
N VAL A 56 -11.40 -14.83 6.72
CA VAL A 56 -11.18 -14.62 5.26
C VAL A 56 -12.37 -15.17 4.46
N ASN A 57 -12.86 -16.37 4.79
CA ASN A 57 -14.02 -16.95 4.12
C ASN A 57 -15.29 -16.13 4.36
N GLU A 58 -15.51 -15.65 5.57
CA GLU A 58 -16.66 -14.80 5.91
C GLU A 58 -16.67 -13.50 5.12
N ILE A 59 -15.49 -12.83 5.00
CA ILE A 59 -15.34 -11.64 4.17
C ILE A 59 -15.62 -11.95 2.69
N PHE A 60 -15.14 -13.07 2.19
CA PHE A 60 -15.33 -13.49 0.80
C PHE A 60 -16.82 -13.78 0.49
N GLU A 61 -17.48 -14.59 1.32
CA GLU A 61 -18.88 -14.96 1.15
C GLU A 61 -19.82 -13.75 1.20
N ASN A 62 -19.49 -12.74 2.02
CA ASN A 62 -20.26 -11.52 2.14
C ASN A 62 -19.87 -10.42 1.13
N ASN A 63 -18.90 -10.66 0.25
CA ASN A 63 -18.32 -9.65 -0.64
C ASN A 63 -17.88 -8.36 0.10
N ALA A 64 -17.42 -8.50 1.35
CA ALA A 64 -17.09 -7.40 2.24
C ALA A 64 -15.61 -6.96 2.12
N TYR A 65 -15.12 -6.83 0.87
CA TYR A 65 -13.74 -6.45 0.58
C TYR A 65 -13.64 -5.49 -0.60
N ILE A 66 -12.60 -4.66 -0.58
CA ILE A 66 -12.19 -3.81 -1.70
C ILE A 66 -11.32 -4.62 -2.67
N PHE A 67 -10.34 -5.35 -2.13
CA PHE A 67 -9.60 -6.37 -2.84
C PHE A 67 -9.27 -7.54 -1.91
N MET A 68 -9.12 -8.71 -2.50
CA MET A 68 -8.59 -9.90 -1.85
C MET A 68 -7.95 -10.78 -2.92
N HIS A 69 -6.76 -11.25 -2.66
CA HIS A 69 -6.07 -12.19 -3.55
C HIS A 69 -5.19 -13.15 -2.78
N GLU A 70 -4.87 -14.26 -3.43
CA GLU A 70 -3.91 -15.23 -2.91
C GLU A 70 -2.52 -14.57 -2.86
N PHE A 71 -1.83 -14.73 -1.76
CA PHE A 71 -0.56 -14.10 -1.52
C PHE A 71 0.50 -14.56 -2.54
N PRO A 72 1.11 -13.65 -3.32
CA PRO A 72 1.95 -14.04 -4.44
C PRO A 72 3.25 -14.76 -4.04
N TRP A 73 3.65 -14.62 -2.78
CA TRP A 73 4.87 -15.22 -2.22
C TRP A 73 4.63 -16.55 -1.52
N GLY A 74 3.42 -17.03 -1.46
CA GLY A 74 3.05 -18.27 -0.76
C GLY A 74 3.78 -19.50 -1.28
N ASN A 75 4.18 -19.50 -2.56
CA ASN A 75 4.95 -20.58 -3.16
C ASN A 75 6.42 -20.64 -2.71
N GLU A 76 6.99 -19.55 -2.21
CA GLU A 76 8.34 -19.53 -1.65
C GLU A 76 8.38 -20.11 -0.22
N LEU A 77 7.24 -20.14 0.45
CA LEU A 77 7.08 -20.73 1.79
C LEU A 77 6.83 -22.24 1.78
N ASN A 78 6.89 -22.87 0.69
CA ASN A 78 6.90 -24.25 0.13
C ASN A 78 6.59 -25.47 1.01
N PHE A 79 6.02 -25.35 2.20
CA PHE A 79 5.80 -26.52 3.07
C PHE A 79 4.35 -26.71 3.55
N SER A 80 3.41 -25.90 3.10
CA SER A 80 2.03 -26.04 3.53
C SER A 80 1.06 -26.03 2.35
N PRO A 81 0.06 -26.92 2.31
CA PRO A 81 -1.04 -26.84 1.38
C PRO A 81 -1.99 -25.68 1.71
N ILE A 82 -1.67 -24.85 2.69
CA ILE A 82 -2.50 -23.73 3.13
C ILE A 82 -2.31 -22.57 2.16
N LYS A 83 -3.41 -22.09 1.64
CA LYS A 83 -3.43 -20.86 0.86
C LYS A 83 -3.38 -19.64 1.79
N TYR A 84 -2.52 -18.71 1.45
CA TYR A 84 -2.42 -17.44 2.14
C TYR A 84 -3.09 -16.35 1.33
N TYR A 85 -3.83 -15.50 2.01
CA TYR A 85 -4.55 -14.39 1.41
C TYR A 85 -4.14 -13.08 2.05
N GLU A 86 -4.15 -12.04 1.27
CA GLU A 86 -4.10 -10.66 1.73
C GLU A 86 -5.24 -9.86 1.10
N GLY A 87 -5.69 -8.84 1.79
CA GLY A 87 -6.80 -8.03 1.29
C GLY A 87 -7.06 -6.78 2.12
N LEU A 88 -8.01 -5.99 1.64
CA LEU A 88 -8.55 -4.83 2.34
C LEU A 88 -10.05 -4.99 2.46
N SER A 89 -10.54 -5.04 3.69
CA SER A 89 -11.97 -5.12 3.95
C SER A 89 -12.69 -3.81 3.59
N LEU A 90 -13.95 -3.92 3.24
CA LEU A 90 -14.80 -2.75 2.99
C LEU A 90 -14.91 -1.89 4.25
N TYR A 91 -15.01 -2.51 5.42
CA TYR A 91 -15.05 -1.82 6.70
C TYR A 91 -13.81 -0.94 6.92
N GLU A 92 -12.60 -1.49 6.71
CA GLU A 92 -11.36 -0.72 6.82
C GLU A 92 -11.32 0.43 5.81
N PHE A 93 -11.73 0.17 4.58
CA PHE A 93 -11.75 1.20 3.54
C PHE A 93 -12.71 2.33 3.86
N GLU A 94 -13.89 2.05 4.39
CA GLU A 94 -14.89 3.07 4.72
C GLU A 94 -14.49 3.93 5.92
N ASN A 95 -13.82 3.35 6.92
CA ASN A 95 -13.58 4.00 8.21
C ASN A 95 -12.21 4.66 8.37
N ASN A 96 -11.33 4.57 7.36
CA ASN A 96 -9.99 5.13 7.41
C ASN A 96 -9.73 6.08 6.23
N ASP A 97 -8.73 6.95 6.38
CA ASP A 97 -8.43 8.02 5.42
C ASP A 97 -7.23 7.70 4.53
N VAL A 98 -6.26 6.94 5.05
CA VAL A 98 -4.98 6.66 4.40
C VAL A 98 -4.72 5.16 4.33
N PHE A 99 -4.20 4.68 3.20
CA PHE A 99 -3.87 3.27 2.97
C PHE A 99 -2.48 3.16 2.38
N VAL A 100 -1.72 2.17 2.83
CA VAL A 100 -0.44 1.79 2.21
C VAL A 100 -0.67 0.55 1.37
N MET A 101 -0.33 0.62 0.08
CA MET A 101 -0.52 -0.47 -0.85
C MET A 101 0.75 -0.75 -1.66
N SER A 102 0.89 -1.99 -2.08
CA SER A 102 1.85 -2.41 -3.10
C SER A 102 1.23 -2.34 -4.48
N PRO A 103 2.01 -2.18 -5.56
CA PRO A 103 1.47 -2.06 -6.91
C PRO A 103 0.55 -3.21 -7.32
N HIS A 104 0.91 -4.46 -7.00
CA HIS A 104 0.11 -5.64 -7.36
C HIS A 104 -1.29 -5.67 -6.72
N GLN A 105 -1.44 -5.09 -5.53
CA GLN A 105 -2.71 -5.04 -4.81
C GLN A 105 -3.74 -4.18 -5.55
N LEU A 106 -3.29 -3.14 -6.25
CA LEU A 106 -4.18 -2.26 -7.01
C LEU A 106 -4.87 -2.97 -8.19
N PHE A 107 -4.22 -3.97 -8.80
CA PHE A 107 -4.84 -4.68 -9.93
C PHE A 107 -6.00 -5.57 -9.51
N SER A 108 -6.07 -5.90 -8.24
CA SER A 108 -7.17 -6.66 -7.66
C SER A 108 -8.37 -5.78 -7.31
N ILE A 109 -8.20 -4.45 -7.36
CA ILE A 109 -9.27 -3.50 -7.06
C ILE A 109 -10.06 -3.22 -8.34
N SER A 110 -11.38 -3.38 -8.27
CA SER A 110 -12.24 -2.90 -9.36
C SER A 110 -12.11 -1.37 -9.48
N PRO A 111 -11.77 -0.83 -10.67
CA PRO A 111 -11.76 0.62 -10.85
C PRO A 111 -13.07 1.29 -10.46
N ALA A 112 -14.20 0.59 -10.57
CA ALA A 112 -15.50 1.09 -10.16
C ALA A 112 -15.62 1.29 -8.64
N SER A 113 -14.86 0.54 -7.84
CA SER A 113 -14.91 0.63 -6.37
C SER A 113 -14.17 1.82 -5.80
N ILE A 114 -13.28 2.46 -6.59
CA ILE A 114 -12.40 3.54 -6.11
C ILE A 114 -12.52 4.85 -6.93
N LYS A 115 -13.51 4.93 -7.83
CA LYS A 115 -13.54 5.94 -8.91
C LYS A 115 -13.50 7.39 -8.48
N ASP A 116 -14.15 7.80 -7.41
CA ASP A 116 -14.45 9.23 -7.26
C ASP A 116 -13.85 9.89 -6.03
N ASP A 117 -13.18 9.13 -5.15
CA ASP A 117 -12.78 9.66 -3.84
C ASP A 117 -11.36 9.29 -3.40
N VAL A 118 -10.49 8.94 -4.34
CA VAL A 118 -9.11 8.49 -4.06
C VAL A 118 -8.09 9.40 -4.71
N CYS A 119 -7.07 9.78 -3.93
CA CYS A 119 -5.84 10.40 -4.40
C CYS A 119 -4.67 9.41 -4.22
N PHE A 120 -3.94 9.15 -5.28
CA PHE A 120 -2.74 8.32 -5.24
C PHE A 120 -1.51 9.15 -4.87
N ILE A 121 -0.76 8.66 -3.91
CA ILE A 121 0.53 9.21 -3.46
C ILE A 121 1.62 8.25 -3.91
N TRP A 122 2.23 8.52 -5.03
CA TRP A 122 3.26 7.65 -5.59
C TRP A 122 4.64 8.05 -5.09
N MET A 123 5.23 7.16 -4.29
CA MET A 123 6.59 7.29 -3.78
C MET A 123 7.56 6.51 -4.67
N ASP A 124 8.31 7.22 -5.50
CA ASP A 124 9.30 6.66 -6.42
C ASP A 124 10.72 6.96 -5.94
N ASN A 125 11.29 6.01 -5.20
CA ASN A 125 12.65 6.10 -4.71
C ASN A 125 13.60 5.29 -5.60
N THR A 126 14.81 5.80 -5.81
CA THR A 126 15.83 5.06 -6.56
C THR A 126 16.13 3.71 -5.90
N LYS A 127 16.54 2.74 -6.73
CA LYS A 127 16.97 1.43 -6.21
C LYS A 127 18.05 1.54 -5.15
N LYS A 128 18.98 2.51 -5.30
CA LYS A 128 20.07 2.75 -4.35
C LYS A 128 19.53 3.16 -2.98
N GLU A 129 18.56 4.06 -2.93
CA GLU A 129 17.97 4.53 -1.67
C GLU A 129 17.15 3.44 -1.00
N ARG A 130 16.35 2.70 -1.78
CA ARG A 130 15.59 1.56 -1.27
C ARG A 130 16.50 0.45 -0.73
N LEU A 131 17.64 0.21 -1.38
CA LEU A 131 18.63 -0.75 -0.91
C LEU A 131 19.30 -0.29 0.39
N ASN A 132 19.62 1.00 0.52
CA ASN A 132 20.13 1.57 1.75
C ASN A 132 19.15 1.39 2.91
N ARG A 133 17.87 1.67 2.69
CA ARG A 133 16.81 1.44 3.69
C ARG A 133 16.69 -0.06 4.05
N TYR A 134 16.72 -0.94 3.05
CA TYR A 134 16.70 -2.39 3.26
C TYR A 134 17.77 -2.84 4.26
N TYR A 135 19.01 -2.39 4.08
CA TYR A 135 20.11 -2.76 4.98
C TYR A 135 20.00 -2.08 6.35
N THR A 136 19.60 -0.82 6.39
CA THR A 136 19.42 -0.08 7.65
C THR A 136 18.33 -0.70 8.52
N GLU A 137 17.24 -1.14 7.91
CA GLU A 137 16.12 -1.78 8.58
C GLU A 137 16.35 -3.27 8.84
N LYS A 138 17.49 -3.81 8.45
CA LYS A 138 17.87 -5.24 8.63
C LYS A 138 16.82 -6.21 8.11
N ARG A 139 16.26 -5.93 6.94
CA ARG A 139 15.25 -6.78 6.29
C ARG A 139 15.84 -8.16 5.95
N THR A 140 15.03 -9.21 6.07
CA THR A 140 15.48 -10.61 5.94
C THR A 140 15.08 -11.29 4.64
N TYR A 141 14.16 -10.69 3.85
CA TYR A 141 13.76 -11.24 2.55
C TYR A 141 14.78 -10.92 1.44
N SER A 142 14.68 -11.62 0.30
CA SER A 142 15.54 -11.32 -0.87
C SER A 142 15.11 -10.01 -1.53
N PHE A 143 15.94 -8.97 -1.42
CA PHE A 143 15.72 -7.68 -2.09
C PHE A 143 15.58 -7.85 -3.60
N SER A 144 16.47 -8.63 -4.22
CA SER A 144 16.50 -8.78 -5.69
C SER A 144 15.27 -9.48 -6.24
N ASN A 145 14.80 -10.53 -5.57
CA ASN A 145 13.59 -11.24 -6.00
C ASN A 145 12.38 -10.35 -5.93
N ARG A 146 12.23 -9.62 -4.83
CA ARG A 146 11.12 -8.70 -4.64
C ARG A 146 11.18 -7.53 -5.61
N GLU A 147 12.37 -6.99 -5.87
CA GLU A 147 12.61 -5.96 -6.88
C GLU A 147 12.13 -6.38 -8.27
N GLU A 148 12.44 -7.60 -8.69
CA GLU A 148 12.04 -8.10 -10.01
C GLU A 148 10.52 -8.18 -10.15
N ILE A 149 9.83 -8.70 -9.14
CA ILE A 149 8.38 -8.85 -9.18
C ILE A 149 7.70 -7.48 -9.13
N GLU A 150 8.04 -6.66 -8.16
CA GLU A 150 7.42 -5.33 -8.02
C GLU A 150 7.71 -4.40 -9.19
N SER A 151 8.84 -4.56 -9.88
CA SER A 151 9.13 -3.79 -11.10
C SER A 151 8.16 -4.12 -12.25
N LYS A 152 7.76 -5.37 -12.38
CA LYS A 152 6.73 -5.78 -13.36
C LYS A 152 5.37 -5.19 -13.01
N ASP A 153 5.02 -5.22 -11.74
CA ASP A 153 3.77 -4.67 -11.23
C ASP A 153 3.73 -3.15 -11.37
N MET A 154 4.87 -2.47 -11.12
CA MET A 154 4.97 -1.03 -11.27
C MET A 154 4.72 -0.57 -12.72
N ASN A 155 5.23 -1.29 -13.71
CA ASN A 155 4.96 -1.01 -15.12
C ASN A 155 3.46 -1.12 -15.45
N SER A 156 2.77 -2.06 -14.83
CA SER A 156 1.33 -2.23 -14.99
C SER A 156 0.55 -1.14 -14.22
N PHE A 157 1.05 -0.73 -13.05
CA PHE A 157 0.50 0.38 -12.29
C PHE A 157 0.56 1.71 -13.06
N VAL A 158 1.67 2.01 -13.71
CA VAL A 158 1.77 3.19 -14.58
C VAL A 158 0.69 3.18 -15.66
N LYS A 159 0.44 2.02 -16.29
CA LYS A 159 -0.64 1.87 -17.28
C LYS A 159 -2.03 2.07 -16.66
N PHE A 160 -2.23 1.55 -15.45
CA PHE A 160 -3.46 1.75 -14.70
C PHE A 160 -3.72 3.23 -14.41
N LEU A 161 -2.70 4.00 -14.05
CA LEU A 161 -2.80 5.44 -13.80
C LEU A 161 -3.18 6.25 -15.06
N TYR A 162 -2.86 5.77 -16.27
CA TYR A 162 -3.31 6.47 -17.49
C TYR A 162 -4.84 6.55 -17.64
N GLY A 163 -5.58 5.69 -16.94
CA GLY A 163 -7.04 5.70 -16.89
C GLY A 163 -7.62 6.60 -15.80
N PHE A 164 -6.77 7.18 -14.93
CA PHE A 164 -7.17 8.06 -13.84
C PHE A 164 -6.97 9.52 -14.17
N ASP A 165 -7.76 10.38 -13.52
CA ASP A 165 -7.54 11.81 -13.55
C ASP A 165 -6.18 12.15 -12.91
N LYS A 166 -5.29 12.76 -13.67
CA LYS A 166 -3.95 13.13 -13.20
C LYS A 166 -3.99 14.11 -12.03
N SER A 167 -5.07 14.88 -11.88
CA SER A 167 -5.29 15.77 -10.73
C SER A 167 -5.42 14.99 -9.39
N ARG A 168 -5.46 13.68 -9.44
CA ARG A 168 -5.56 12.79 -8.27
C ARG A 168 -4.34 11.91 -8.06
N VAL A 169 -3.22 12.25 -8.70
CA VAL A 169 -1.95 11.55 -8.53
C VAL A 169 -0.89 12.57 -8.12
N LEU A 170 -0.27 12.38 -6.97
CA LEU A 170 0.89 13.13 -6.54
C LEU A 170 2.13 12.24 -6.62
N TYR A 171 3.13 12.69 -7.35
CA TYR A 171 4.34 11.94 -7.63
C TYR A 171 5.53 12.51 -6.83
N PHE A 172 6.12 11.69 -5.98
CA PHE A 172 7.24 12.05 -5.13
C PHE A 172 8.48 11.24 -5.48
N THR A 173 9.53 11.89 -5.95
CA THR A 173 10.81 11.25 -6.28
C THR A 173 11.83 11.51 -5.18
N ASN A 174 12.29 10.43 -4.52
CA ASN A 174 13.34 10.48 -3.48
C ASN A 174 13.02 11.45 -2.33
N GLU A 175 11.75 11.67 -2.05
CA GLU A 175 11.32 12.56 -0.99
C GLU A 175 11.44 11.91 0.39
N ASP A 176 11.69 12.76 1.39
CA ASP A 176 11.64 12.38 2.79
C ASP A 176 10.20 12.00 3.20
N PRO A 177 9.99 10.81 3.80
CA PRO A 177 8.68 10.40 4.31
C PRO A 177 7.99 11.42 5.21
N ALA A 178 8.74 12.17 6.02
CA ALA A 178 8.17 13.21 6.87
C ALA A 178 7.58 14.37 6.05
N ARG A 179 8.19 14.73 4.92
CA ARG A 179 7.66 15.73 4.00
C ARG A 179 6.41 15.23 3.30
N VAL A 180 6.41 14.00 2.81
CA VAL A 180 5.23 13.38 2.19
C VAL A 180 4.08 13.32 3.17
N ALA A 181 4.33 12.89 4.42
CA ALA A 181 3.32 12.86 5.47
C ALA A 181 2.76 14.26 5.78
N ALA A 182 3.61 15.30 5.80
CA ALA A 182 3.15 16.67 6.03
C ALA A 182 2.22 17.16 4.91
N ILE A 183 2.49 16.82 3.67
CA ILE A 183 1.63 17.15 2.52
C ILE A 183 0.30 16.42 2.62
N ILE A 184 0.29 15.12 2.86
CA ILE A 184 -0.95 14.34 3.03
C ILE A 184 -1.78 14.90 4.19
N TYR A 185 -1.14 15.20 5.33
CA TYR A 185 -1.81 15.80 6.47
C TYR A 185 -2.48 17.13 6.10
N SER A 186 -1.79 17.97 5.33
CA SER A 186 -2.33 19.26 4.86
C SER A 186 -3.52 19.07 3.93
N LEU A 187 -3.48 18.08 3.02
CA LEU A 187 -4.57 17.74 2.12
C LEU A 187 -5.80 17.21 2.84
N ILE A 188 -5.61 16.43 3.91
CA ILE A 188 -6.73 15.94 4.74
C ILE A 188 -7.41 17.12 5.46
N LYS A 189 -6.61 18.08 5.95
CA LYS A 189 -7.14 19.26 6.66
C LYS A 189 -7.72 20.32 5.72
N TYR A 190 -7.17 20.44 4.53
CA TYR A 190 -7.48 21.48 3.55
C TYR A 190 -7.57 20.87 2.15
N PRO A 191 -8.66 20.15 1.82
CA PRO A 191 -8.80 19.41 0.56
C PRO A 191 -8.63 20.28 -0.71
N ASP A 192 -8.95 21.56 -0.63
CA ASP A 192 -8.81 22.50 -1.77
C ASP A 192 -7.35 22.70 -2.22
N LEU A 193 -6.37 22.33 -1.37
CA LEU A 193 -4.95 22.39 -1.73
C LEU A 193 -4.55 21.33 -2.76
N ILE A 194 -5.40 20.36 -3.08
CA ILE A 194 -5.06 19.28 -4.02
C ILE A 194 -4.59 19.82 -5.36
N ASN A 195 -5.25 20.83 -5.90
CA ASN A 195 -4.90 21.41 -7.19
C ASN A 195 -3.50 22.05 -7.17
N ILE A 196 -3.15 22.75 -6.07
CA ILE A 196 -1.85 23.38 -5.89
C ILE A 196 -0.74 22.32 -5.83
N TYR A 197 -0.97 21.25 -5.07
CA TYR A 197 0.02 20.18 -4.98
C TYR A 197 0.13 19.37 -6.26
N THR A 198 -0.97 19.16 -6.98
CA THR A 198 -0.96 18.47 -8.28
C THR A 198 -0.14 19.25 -9.31
N GLU A 199 -0.26 20.57 -9.37
CA GLU A 199 0.56 21.41 -10.24
C GLU A 199 2.06 21.39 -9.87
N ALA A 200 2.38 21.22 -8.58
CA ALA A 200 3.76 21.18 -8.10
C ALA A 200 4.45 19.80 -8.23
N TYR A 201 3.67 18.71 -8.25
CA TYR A 201 4.16 17.33 -8.16
C TYR A 201 3.70 16.42 -9.32
N ASN A 202 3.27 16.97 -10.44
CA ASN A 202 3.05 16.34 -11.73
C ASN A 202 3.87 17.03 -12.82
#